data_04f5732635b7fbe6392c764632dd3dc2
#
_entry.id   04f5732635b7fbe6392c764632dd3dc2
#
_cell.length_a   1.000
_cell.length_b   1.000
_cell.length_c   1.000
_cell.angle_alpha   90.00
_cell.angle_beta   90.00
_cell.angle_gamma   90.00
#
_symmetry.space_group_name_H-M   'P 1'
#
loop_
_entity.id
_entity.type
_entity.pdbx_description
1 polymer ?
#
loop_
_entity_poly.entity_id
_entity_poly.type
_entity_poly.pdbx_seq_one_letter_code
_entity_poly.pdbx_strand_id
1 'polypeptide(L)'
;MISLKPLYDEIICLACFLTLFCGCDVYQPTKCRSYVGGYVQMNAIDIWQEKGMPSYLIVHLKEEPPVKTYHMCSTGKDAEIYTRLCTKHEDMTYNKVRSIGPAIEDSTPFFVDCDFTSIEVFADKDFNEEHPAGSNLGDIVRFMSWSPIKYIKSGYSELHIYNPEELSSAFYPIMREYFMENYFQRGALSTCYPIDKLICDTDSDDLVLLGHDAPGFLGALYFEMSPDDEKEFVITVTFNTDDGKSLSATTMMKF
;
A
#
# COMPACT_ATOMS: atom_id res chain seq x y z
N MET A 1 -27.52 22.39 71.22
CA MET A 1 -27.48 21.32 70.16
C MET A 1 -27.17 21.98 68.83
N ILE A 2 -25.94 21.99 68.43
CA ILE A 2 -25.50 22.62 67.16
C ILE A 2 -25.87 21.65 66.01
N SER A 3 -26.67 22.12 65.07
CA SER A 3 -27.13 21.31 63.90
C SER A 3 -25.96 21.03 62.99
N LEU A 4 -25.61 19.77 62.87
CA LEU A 4 -24.56 19.27 61.95
C LEU A 4 -25.01 19.11 60.50
N LYS A 5 -26.26 19.48 60.18
CA LYS A 5 -26.84 19.34 58.85
C LYS A 5 -26.15 20.13 57.74
N PRO A 6 -25.75 21.41 57.90
CA PRO A 6 -25.15 22.15 56.78
C PRO A 6 -23.76 21.64 56.39
N LEU A 7 -23.00 21.01 57.31
CA LEU A 7 -21.67 20.51 57.02
C LEU A 7 -21.71 19.25 56.13
N TYR A 8 -22.75 18.43 56.27
CA TYR A 8 -22.94 17.21 55.49
C TYR A 8 -23.28 17.50 54.02
N ASP A 9 -24.11 18.51 53.78
CA ASP A 9 -24.54 18.93 52.42
C ASP A 9 -23.38 19.55 51.65
N GLU A 10 -22.49 20.31 52.31
CA GLU A 10 -21.27 20.85 51.70
C GLU A 10 -20.24 19.74 51.36
N ILE A 11 -20.07 18.74 52.21
CA ILE A 11 -19.18 17.62 51.97
C ILE A 11 -19.68 16.74 50.81
N ILE A 12 -21.01 16.53 50.72
CA ILE A 12 -21.61 15.77 49.60
C ILE A 12 -21.44 16.53 48.27
N CYS A 13 -21.70 17.86 48.29
CA CYS A 13 -21.46 18.69 47.10
C CYS A 13 -19.98 18.66 46.65
N LEU A 14 -19.03 18.76 47.60
CA LEU A 14 -17.62 18.73 47.29
C LEU A 14 -17.17 17.36 46.77
N ALA A 15 -17.71 16.27 47.33
CA ALA A 15 -17.45 14.90 46.85
C ALA A 15 -18.04 14.66 45.46
N CYS A 16 -19.25 15.14 45.16
CA CYS A 16 -19.85 15.08 43.85
C CYS A 16 -19.08 15.93 42.81
N PHE A 17 -18.56 17.09 43.21
CA PHE A 17 -17.73 17.91 42.35
C PHE A 17 -16.38 17.26 42.03
N LEU A 18 -15.74 16.61 43.04
CA LEU A 18 -14.48 15.88 42.85
C LEU A 18 -14.68 14.63 41.97
N THR A 19 -15.81 13.93 42.08
CA THR A 19 -16.09 12.76 41.24
C THR A 19 -16.44 13.17 39.79
N LEU A 20 -17.02 14.35 39.56
CA LEU A 20 -17.22 14.87 38.20
C LEU A 20 -15.93 15.29 37.51
N PHE A 21 -14.89 15.64 38.26
CA PHE A 21 -13.57 15.93 37.69
C PHE A 21 -12.66 14.71 37.54
N CYS A 22 -12.91 13.61 38.27
CA CYS A 22 -12.14 12.37 38.13
C CYS A 22 -12.65 11.44 37.01
N GLY A 23 -13.79 11.77 36.39
CA GLY A 23 -14.41 10.94 35.34
C GLY A 23 -14.23 11.47 33.90
N CYS A 24 -13.54 12.57 33.71
CA CYS A 24 -13.03 12.90 32.38
C CYS A 24 -11.72 12.14 32.18
N ASP A 25 -11.78 10.92 31.70
CA ASP A 25 -10.77 10.45 30.79
C ASP A 25 -10.70 11.53 29.71
N VAL A 26 -9.73 12.42 29.84
CA VAL A 26 -9.35 13.32 28.75
C VAL A 26 -8.84 12.37 27.70
N TYR A 27 -9.73 11.97 26.81
CA TYR A 27 -9.36 11.30 25.56
C TYR A 27 -8.35 12.24 24.89
N GLN A 28 -7.09 12.01 25.21
CA GLN A 28 -6.03 12.68 24.50
C GLN A 28 -6.04 12.03 23.13
N PRO A 29 -6.49 12.70 22.07
CA PRO A 29 -6.45 12.11 20.75
C PRO A 29 -5.00 11.70 20.49
N THR A 30 -4.82 10.46 20.09
CA THR A 30 -3.51 9.93 19.73
C THR A 30 -2.94 10.82 18.65
N LYS A 31 -1.88 11.54 18.95
CA LYS A 31 -1.36 12.62 18.10
C LYS A 31 -0.35 12.12 17.07
N CYS A 32 -0.44 10.86 16.69
CA CYS A 32 0.41 10.31 15.65
C CYS A 32 -0.08 10.80 14.30
N ARG A 33 0.77 11.52 13.57
CA ARG A 33 0.56 11.83 12.16
C ARG A 33 1.82 11.44 11.41
N SER A 34 1.61 10.62 10.40
CA SER A 34 2.63 10.24 9.44
C SER A 34 2.02 10.28 8.05
N TYR A 35 2.82 10.49 7.02
CA TYR A 35 2.35 10.33 5.66
C TYR A 35 2.01 8.84 5.42
N VAL A 36 2.91 7.93 5.80
CA VAL A 36 2.64 6.49 5.76
C VAL A 36 1.87 6.09 7.01
N GLY A 37 0.62 5.69 6.86
CA GLY A 37 -0.24 5.27 7.97
C GLY A 37 0.16 3.94 8.58
N GLY A 38 0.69 3.05 7.75
CA GLY A 38 1.16 1.74 8.19
C GLY A 38 1.84 0.94 7.09
N TYR A 39 2.47 -0.14 7.52
CA TYR A 39 3.11 -1.13 6.65
C TYR A 39 2.45 -2.48 6.87
N VAL A 40 2.05 -3.11 5.77
CA VAL A 40 1.43 -4.44 5.76
C VAL A 40 2.51 -5.47 5.51
N GLN A 41 2.62 -6.45 6.40
CA GLN A 41 3.58 -7.54 6.24
C GLN A 41 3.24 -8.37 5.01
N MET A 42 4.22 -8.51 4.13
CA MET A 42 4.07 -9.26 2.90
C MET A 42 4.71 -10.64 3.01
N ASN A 43 3.88 -11.68 2.90
CA ASN A 43 4.32 -13.08 3.00
C ASN A 43 4.10 -13.87 1.71
N ALA A 44 3.11 -13.49 0.92
CA ALA A 44 2.75 -14.17 -0.33
C ALA A 44 2.00 -13.22 -1.27
N ILE A 45 1.98 -13.55 -2.55
CA ILE A 45 1.19 -12.88 -3.57
C ILE A 45 0.18 -13.85 -4.17
N ASP A 46 -0.94 -13.31 -4.65
CA ASP A 46 -1.86 -13.97 -5.55
C ASP A 46 -1.88 -13.25 -6.89
N ILE A 47 -2.09 -14.00 -7.96
CA ILE A 47 -2.26 -13.45 -9.29
C ILE A 47 -3.46 -14.11 -9.99
N TRP A 48 -4.20 -13.34 -10.75
CA TRP A 48 -5.27 -13.86 -11.60
C TRP A 48 -5.40 -13.07 -12.89
N GLN A 49 -5.91 -13.73 -13.92
CA GLN A 49 -6.27 -13.06 -15.16
C GLN A 49 -7.56 -12.25 -14.94
N GLU A 50 -7.53 -10.98 -15.34
CA GLU A 50 -8.68 -10.11 -15.16
C GLU A 50 -9.81 -10.49 -16.14
N LYS A 51 -11.01 -10.56 -15.59
CA LYS A 51 -12.18 -10.97 -16.37
C LYS A 51 -12.53 -9.96 -17.46
N GLY A 52 -12.55 -10.42 -18.70
CA GLY A 52 -12.82 -9.57 -19.86
C GLY A 52 -11.63 -8.75 -20.36
N MET A 53 -10.46 -8.97 -19.76
CA MET A 53 -9.19 -8.34 -20.14
C MET A 53 -8.11 -9.43 -20.33
N PRO A 54 -8.09 -10.12 -21.47
CA PRO A 54 -7.27 -11.33 -21.65
C PRO A 54 -5.76 -11.09 -21.50
N SER A 55 -5.28 -9.87 -21.75
CA SER A 55 -3.87 -9.52 -21.65
C SER A 55 -3.44 -9.01 -20.26
N TYR A 56 -4.32 -9.07 -19.24
CA TYR A 56 -4.04 -8.52 -17.93
C TYR A 56 -3.99 -9.58 -16.84
N LEU A 57 -2.96 -9.51 -16.01
CA LEU A 57 -2.89 -10.18 -14.70
C LEU A 57 -2.93 -9.15 -13.60
N ILE A 58 -3.76 -9.37 -12.61
CA ILE A 58 -3.80 -8.60 -11.39
C ILE A 58 -2.86 -9.24 -10.38
N VAL A 59 -2.06 -8.41 -9.72
CA VAL A 59 -1.15 -8.82 -8.65
C VAL A 59 -1.67 -8.28 -7.33
N HIS A 60 -1.86 -9.17 -6.39
CA HIS A 60 -2.44 -8.85 -5.10
C HIS A 60 -1.60 -9.42 -3.95
N LEU A 61 -1.59 -8.74 -2.83
CA LEU A 61 -1.10 -9.31 -1.58
C LEU A 61 -2.04 -10.44 -1.17
N LYS A 62 -1.50 -11.62 -0.97
CA LYS A 62 -2.29 -12.72 -0.45
C LYS A 62 -2.55 -12.53 1.03
N GLU A 63 -3.80 -12.33 1.37
CA GLU A 63 -4.24 -12.23 2.75
C GLU A 63 -4.35 -13.63 3.37
N GLU A 64 -3.25 -14.13 3.91
CA GLU A 64 -3.29 -15.29 4.81
C GLU A 64 -3.40 -14.78 6.24
N PRO A 65 -4.51 -15.06 6.95
CA PRO A 65 -4.71 -14.52 8.30
C PRO A 65 -3.71 -15.09 9.32
N PRO A 66 -3.25 -14.26 10.25
CA PRO A 66 -3.54 -12.83 10.32
C PRO A 66 -2.51 -11.99 9.55
N VAL A 67 -2.96 -11.16 8.62
CA VAL A 67 -2.09 -10.14 8.00
C VAL A 67 -1.65 -9.18 9.11
N LYS A 68 -0.36 -9.12 9.35
CA LYS A 68 0.20 -8.23 10.35
C LYS A 68 0.43 -6.86 9.74
N THR A 69 0.00 -5.82 10.46
CA THR A 69 0.17 -4.43 10.06
C THR A 69 0.91 -3.66 11.15
N TYR A 70 1.90 -2.87 10.77
CA TYR A 70 2.65 -1.99 11.64
C TYR A 70 2.15 -0.56 11.43
N HIS A 71 1.40 -0.05 12.40
CA HIS A 71 0.74 1.26 12.31
C HIS A 71 1.58 2.37 12.95
N MET A 72 1.34 3.60 12.55
CA MET A 72 1.92 4.81 13.16
C MET A 72 1.59 4.96 14.66
N CYS A 73 0.54 4.31 15.15
CA CYS A 73 0.14 4.30 16.56
C CYS A 73 0.45 2.97 17.27
N SER A 74 1.21 2.06 16.64
CA SER A 74 1.65 0.81 17.27
C SER A 74 2.50 1.06 18.52
N THR A 75 2.54 0.07 19.41
CA THR A 75 3.36 0.11 20.63
C THR A 75 4.34 -1.05 20.68
N GLY A 76 5.38 -0.95 21.53
CA GLY A 76 6.36 -2.01 21.70
C GLY A 76 7.12 -2.33 20.42
N LYS A 77 7.33 -3.61 20.14
CA LYS A 77 8.11 -4.08 18.98
C LYS A 77 7.53 -3.64 17.65
N ASP A 78 6.21 -3.52 17.53
CA ASP A 78 5.57 -3.11 16.29
C ASP A 78 5.82 -1.63 15.99
N ALA A 79 5.91 -0.78 17.01
CA ALA A 79 6.34 0.61 16.86
C ALA A 79 7.80 0.73 16.42
N GLU A 80 8.68 -0.15 16.92
CA GLU A 80 10.09 -0.19 16.50
C GLU A 80 10.22 -0.57 15.03
N ILE A 81 9.43 -1.56 14.57
CA ILE A 81 9.41 -1.98 13.17
C ILE A 81 8.87 -0.84 12.29
N TYR A 82 7.74 -0.24 12.65
CA TYR A 82 7.18 0.89 11.93
C TYR A 82 8.20 2.04 11.81
N THR A 83 8.84 2.43 12.91
CA THR A 83 9.85 3.50 12.91
C THR A 83 11.05 3.17 12.02
N ARG A 84 11.49 1.91 12.03
CA ARG A 84 12.59 1.45 11.18
C ARG A 84 12.23 1.53 9.70
N LEU A 85 11.01 1.12 9.33
CA LEU A 85 10.52 1.20 7.95
C LEU A 85 10.39 2.64 7.49
N CYS A 86 9.82 3.53 8.31
CA CYS A 86 9.79 4.96 8.01
C CYS A 86 11.20 5.53 7.78
N THR A 87 12.16 5.15 8.63
CA THR A 87 13.55 5.60 8.49
C THR A 87 14.17 5.07 7.19
N LYS A 88 13.93 3.81 6.84
CA LYS A 88 14.41 3.18 5.60
C LYS A 88 13.92 3.93 4.36
N HIS A 89 12.66 4.35 4.36
CA HIS A 89 12.02 5.04 3.24
C HIS A 89 12.14 6.56 3.29
N GLU A 90 12.93 7.09 4.23
CA GLU A 90 13.09 8.54 4.46
C GLU A 90 11.78 9.27 4.79
N ASP A 91 10.77 8.56 5.30
CA ASP A 91 9.53 9.18 5.78
C ASP A 91 9.75 9.94 7.08
N MET A 92 10.19 11.19 6.95
CA MET A 92 10.52 12.08 8.07
C MET A 92 9.29 12.63 8.78
N THR A 93 8.09 12.26 8.36
CA THR A 93 6.85 12.71 9.01
C THR A 93 6.42 11.81 10.15
N TYR A 94 6.97 10.61 10.27
CA TYR A 94 6.57 9.63 11.27
C TYR A 94 6.66 10.19 12.70
N ASN A 95 5.66 9.84 13.51
CA ASN A 95 5.55 10.26 14.92
C ASN A 95 5.60 11.77 15.17
N LYS A 96 5.40 12.62 14.16
CA LYS A 96 5.31 14.06 14.34
C LYS A 96 3.91 14.48 14.78
N VAL A 97 3.84 15.19 15.90
CA VAL A 97 2.61 15.83 16.37
C VAL A 97 2.32 17.05 15.52
N ARG A 98 1.24 17.06 14.74
CA ARG A 98 0.91 18.19 13.86
C ARG A 98 -0.22 19.09 14.36
N SER A 99 -1.19 18.62 15.11
CA SER A 99 -2.25 19.48 15.65
C SER A 99 -3.12 18.80 16.70
N ILE A 100 -3.86 19.61 17.48
CA ILE A 100 -4.97 19.19 18.31
C ILE A 100 -6.20 19.18 17.41
N GLY A 101 -6.68 18.02 17.01
CA GLY A 101 -7.86 17.84 16.18
C GLY A 101 -8.25 16.38 16.13
N PRO A 102 -9.46 16.04 15.70
CA PRO A 102 -9.82 14.65 15.49
C PRO A 102 -8.78 14.02 14.56
N ALA A 103 -8.33 12.84 14.94
CA ALA A 103 -7.42 12.05 14.09
C ALA A 103 -8.16 11.81 12.77
N ILE A 104 -7.62 12.32 11.67
CA ILE A 104 -8.07 11.93 10.35
C ILE A 104 -7.29 10.64 10.06
N GLU A 105 -7.71 9.55 10.69
CA GLU A 105 -7.13 8.21 10.48
C GLU A 105 -7.43 7.68 9.07
N ASP A 106 -8.43 8.24 8.41
CA ASP A 106 -9.03 7.66 7.20
C ASP A 106 -8.33 8.01 5.89
N SER A 107 -7.19 8.71 5.91
CA SER A 107 -6.55 9.18 4.67
C SER A 107 -5.06 8.95 4.54
N THR A 108 -4.45 8.17 5.44
CA THR A 108 -3.02 7.85 5.34
C THR A 108 -2.84 6.55 4.58
N PRO A 109 -1.98 6.52 3.54
CA PRO A 109 -1.76 5.32 2.75
C PRO A 109 -1.04 4.23 3.56
N PHE A 110 -1.33 2.98 3.19
CA PHE A 110 -0.65 1.80 3.69
C PHE A 110 0.19 1.19 2.57
N PHE A 111 1.38 0.71 2.91
CA PHE A 111 2.33 0.14 1.97
C PHE A 111 2.81 -1.22 2.46
N VAL A 112 3.48 -1.97 1.59
CA VAL A 112 4.11 -3.23 2.00
C VAL A 112 5.38 -2.97 2.83
N ASP A 113 5.74 -3.91 3.68
CA ASP A 113 6.86 -3.80 4.62
C ASP A 113 8.23 -4.15 4.02
N CYS A 114 8.27 -4.51 2.74
CA CYS A 114 9.49 -4.82 2.00
C CYS A 114 9.56 -4.02 0.70
N ASP A 115 10.77 -3.80 0.19
CA ASP A 115 11.00 -3.24 -1.13
C ASP A 115 11.26 -4.35 -2.12
N PHE A 116 10.72 -4.22 -3.31
CA PHE A 116 11.04 -5.13 -4.39
C PHE A 116 12.26 -4.66 -5.15
N THR A 117 13.07 -5.62 -5.56
CA THR A 117 14.29 -5.37 -6.35
C THR A 117 14.13 -5.75 -7.81
N SER A 118 13.20 -6.67 -8.10
CA SER A 118 12.85 -7.06 -9.47
C SER A 118 11.53 -7.80 -9.52
N ILE A 119 10.94 -7.80 -10.72
CA ILE A 119 9.81 -8.63 -11.09
C ILE A 119 10.26 -9.53 -12.23
N GLU A 120 9.89 -10.80 -12.18
CA GLU A 120 10.17 -11.78 -13.23
C GLU A 120 8.86 -12.45 -13.65
N VAL A 121 8.68 -12.66 -14.95
CA VAL A 121 7.50 -13.29 -15.52
C VAL A 121 7.94 -14.38 -16.47
N PHE A 122 7.42 -15.59 -16.28
CA PHE A 122 7.75 -16.77 -17.08
C PHE A 122 6.48 -17.47 -17.56
N ALA A 123 6.55 -18.02 -18.76
CA ALA A 123 5.53 -18.93 -19.30
C ALA A 123 6.05 -20.37 -19.33
N ASP A 124 5.16 -21.34 -19.13
CA ASP A 124 5.47 -22.79 -19.16
C ASP A 124 5.68 -23.36 -20.58
N LYS A 125 5.32 -22.56 -21.59
CA LYS A 125 5.42 -22.93 -23.02
C LYS A 125 6.06 -21.80 -23.80
N ASP A 126 6.48 -22.09 -25.04
CA ASP A 126 6.93 -21.06 -25.96
C ASP A 126 5.85 -20.02 -26.19
N PHE A 127 6.14 -18.77 -25.83
CA PHE A 127 5.23 -17.66 -26.01
C PHE A 127 5.24 -17.19 -27.46
N ASN A 128 6.43 -17.07 -28.02
CA ASN A 128 6.72 -16.84 -29.44
C ASN A 128 8.14 -17.31 -29.74
N GLU A 129 8.64 -17.10 -30.97
CA GLU A 129 9.97 -17.51 -31.37
C GLU A 129 11.10 -16.88 -30.53
N GLU A 130 10.92 -15.65 -30.05
CA GLU A 130 11.93 -14.92 -29.26
C GLU A 130 11.84 -15.28 -27.76
N HIS A 131 10.69 -15.79 -27.31
CA HIS A 131 10.42 -16.14 -25.91
C HIS A 131 10.04 -17.61 -25.78
N PRO A 132 11.01 -18.53 -25.82
CA PRO A 132 10.77 -19.96 -25.59
C PRO A 132 10.36 -20.20 -24.13
N ALA A 133 9.79 -21.38 -23.88
CA ALA A 133 9.36 -21.81 -22.54
C ALA A 133 10.43 -21.56 -21.46
N GLY A 134 10.03 -20.89 -20.38
CA GLY A 134 10.90 -20.55 -19.28
C GLY A 134 11.83 -19.35 -19.51
N SER A 135 11.72 -18.63 -20.61
CA SER A 135 12.38 -17.32 -20.77
C SER A 135 11.64 -16.24 -19.96
N ASN A 136 12.36 -15.22 -19.52
CA ASN A 136 11.75 -14.07 -18.85
C ASN A 136 11.05 -13.18 -19.90
N LEU A 137 9.80 -12.83 -19.64
CA LEU A 137 8.96 -12.02 -20.51
C LEU A 137 8.97 -10.52 -20.15
N GLY A 138 9.95 -10.08 -19.34
CA GLY A 138 9.99 -8.72 -18.82
C GLY A 138 10.13 -7.61 -19.85
N ASP A 139 10.54 -7.92 -21.06
CA ASP A 139 10.67 -7.02 -22.19
C ASP A 139 9.38 -6.89 -23.05
N ILE A 140 8.38 -7.74 -22.79
CA ILE A 140 7.06 -7.68 -23.43
C ILE A 140 5.91 -7.57 -22.41
N VAL A 141 6.23 -7.54 -21.13
CA VAL A 141 5.24 -7.37 -20.06
C VAL A 141 5.45 -6.03 -19.38
N ARG A 142 4.40 -5.22 -19.34
CA ARG A 142 4.35 -3.92 -18.68
C ARG A 142 3.86 -4.08 -17.26
N PHE A 143 4.56 -3.47 -16.31
CA PHE A 143 4.11 -3.35 -14.93
C PHE A 143 3.41 -2.01 -14.72
N MET A 144 2.24 -2.06 -14.11
CA MET A 144 1.40 -0.90 -13.83
C MET A 144 1.06 -0.86 -12.35
N SER A 145 1.46 0.22 -11.69
CA SER A 145 1.25 0.43 -10.25
C SER A 145 1.43 1.91 -9.90
N TRP A 146 1.56 2.20 -8.61
CA TRP A 146 1.83 3.52 -8.06
C TRP A 146 2.85 3.45 -6.94
N SER A 147 3.75 4.41 -6.88
CA SER A 147 4.71 4.55 -5.79
C SER A 147 4.74 5.99 -5.28
N PRO A 148 4.72 6.21 -3.96
CA PRO A 148 4.87 7.54 -3.37
C PRO A 148 6.33 7.89 -3.09
N ILE A 149 7.29 7.02 -3.42
CA ILE A 149 8.68 7.22 -2.99
C ILE A 149 9.28 8.54 -3.47
N LYS A 150 8.93 8.97 -4.68
CA LYS A 150 9.39 10.26 -5.23
C LYS A 150 8.85 11.44 -4.42
N TYR A 151 7.57 11.38 -4.00
CA TYR A 151 6.98 12.40 -3.14
C TYR A 151 7.66 12.46 -1.78
N ILE A 152 7.93 11.30 -1.17
CA ILE A 152 8.64 11.23 0.12
C ILE A 152 10.07 11.80 -0.03
N LYS A 153 10.82 11.34 -1.01
CA LYS A 153 12.20 11.78 -1.28
C LYS A 153 12.33 13.27 -1.62
N SER A 154 11.29 13.89 -2.19
CA SER A 154 11.24 15.34 -2.42
C SER A 154 11.01 16.16 -1.14
N GLY A 155 10.92 15.51 0.02
CA GLY A 155 10.52 16.15 1.27
C GLY A 155 9.06 16.59 1.29
N TYR A 156 8.19 15.85 0.59
CA TYR A 156 6.74 16.09 0.47
C TYR A 156 6.39 17.39 -0.26
N SER A 157 7.20 17.81 -1.19
CA SER A 157 7.06 19.08 -1.92
C SER A 157 6.65 18.91 -3.37
N GLU A 158 7.03 17.81 -4.01
CA GLU A 158 6.74 17.57 -5.41
C GLU A 158 5.46 16.74 -5.55
N LEU A 159 4.39 17.39 -5.98
CA LEU A 159 3.13 16.72 -6.28
C LEU A 159 3.15 16.26 -7.74
N HIS A 160 2.70 15.03 -7.96
CA HIS A 160 2.42 14.57 -9.31
C HIS A 160 1.12 15.18 -9.82
N ILE A 161 1.19 15.85 -10.96
CA ILE A 161 0.00 16.32 -11.68
C ILE A 161 -0.36 15.23 -12.68
N TYR A 162 -1.46 14.54 -12.40
CA TYR A 162 -1.94 13.49 -13.28
C TYR A 162 -2.19 14.03 -14.71
N ASN A 163 -1.47 13.48 -15.67
CA ASN A 163 -1.66 13.74 -17.08
C ASN A 163 -1.99 12.40 -17.79
N PRO A 164 -3.24 12.21 -18.24
CA PRO A 164 -3.63 10.98 -18.94
C PRO A 164 -2.79 10.65 -20.18
N GLU A 165 -2.22 11.67 -20.82
CA GLU A 165 -1.41 11.49 -22.04
C GLU A 165 -0.03 10.87 -21.77
N GLU A 166 0.41 10.87 -20.52
CA GLU A 166 1.67 10.25 -20.10
C GLU A 166 1.55 8.74 -19.85
N LEU A 167 0.31 8.23 -19.79
CA LEU A 167 0.04 6.84 -19.51
C LEU A 167 -0.31 6.07 -20.78
N SER A 168 0.09 4.82 -20.83
CA SER A 168 -0.32 3.92 -21.90
C SER A 168 -1.83 3.72 -21.93
N SER A 169 -2.36 3.39 -23.07
CA SER A 169 -3.78 3.03 -23.20
C SER A 169 -4.14 1.78 -22.36
N ALA A 170 -3.16 0.95 -22.04
CA ALA A 170 -3.29 -0.22 -21.18
C ALA A 170 -3.49 0.16 -19.69
N PHE A 171 -2.95 1.28 -19.24
CA PHE A 171 -3.07 1.70 -17.86
C PHE A 171 -4.48 2.18 -17.50
N TYR A 172 -5.18 2.77 -18.45
CA TYR A 172 -6.48 3.40 -18.21
C TYR A 172 -7.59 2.44 -17.68
N PRO A 173 -7.78 1.22 -18.24
CA PRO A 173 -8.74 0.28 -17.69
C PRO A 173 -8.44 -0.10 -16.22
N ILE A 174 -7.18 -0.38 -15.93
CA ILE A 174 -6.72 -0.76 -14.58
C ILE A 174 -6.86 0.42 -13.62
N MET A 175 -6.49 1.62 -14.05
CA MET A 175 -6.67 2.82 -13.26
C MET A 175 -8.13 3.03 -12.88
N ARG A 176 -9.04 2.87 -13.82
CA ARG A 176 -10.47 3.05 -13.58
C ARG A 176 -11.03 2.03 -12.62
N GLU A 177 -10.65 0.75 -12.75
CA GLU A 177 -11.21 -0.34 -11.96
C GLU A 177 -10.64 -0.36 -10.53
N TYR A 178 -9.33 -0.21 -10.38
CA TYR A 178 -8.63 -0.44 -9.12
C TYR A 178 -8.20 0.84 -8.39
N PHE A 179 -8.04 1.95 -9.10
CA PHE A 179 -7.51 3.17 -8.50
C PHE A 179 -8.54 4.30 -8.38
N MET A 180 -9.48 4.46 -9.30
CA MET A 180 -10.35 5.64 -9.29
C MET A 180 -11.38 5.66 -8.17
N GLU A 181 -11.95 4.52 -7.79
CA GLU A 181 -12.96 4.49 -6.73
C GLU A 181 -12.38 4.82 -5.35
N ASN A 182 -11.13 4.44 -5.10
CA ASN A 182 -10.50 4.59 -3.78
C ASN A 182 -9.62 5.84 -3.66
N TYR A 183 -9.01 6.33 -4.74
CA TYR A 183 -8.00 7.39 -4.72
C TYR A 183 -8.50 8.78 -5.07
N PHE A 184 -9.36 8.91 -6.08
CA PHE A 184 -9.88 10.23 -6.48
C PHE A 184 -10.66 10.91 -5.35
N GLN A 185 -11.33 10.13 -4.53
CA GLN A 185 -12.09 10.68 -3.40
C GLN A 185 -11.20 11.16 -2.26
N ARG A 186 -9.93 10.76 -2.18
CA ARG A 186 -9.05 11.02 -1.03
C ARG A 186 -7.87 11.95 -1.31
N GLY A 187 -7.70 12.45 -2.51
CA GLY A 187 -6.58 13.36 -2.87
C GLY A 187 -5.20 12.68 -2.90
N ALA A 188 -5.14 11.36 -2.80
CA ALA A 188 -3.89 10.60 -2.76
C ALA A 188 -3.17 10.53 -4.10
N LEU A 189 -3.89 10.72 -5.23
CA LEU A 189 -3.29 10.69 -6.58
C LEU A 189 -2.18 11.72 -6.79
N SER A 190 -2.23 12.86 -6.10
CA SER A 190 -1.20 13.89 -6.26
C SER A 190 0.11 13.55 -5.55
N THR A 191 0.12 12.55 -4.68
CA THR A 191 1.31 12.15 -3.90
C THR A 191 1.93 10.84 -4.38
N CYS A 192 1.24 10.13 -5.27
CA CYS A 192 1.72 8.88 -5.86
C CYS A 192 2.03 9.06 -7.33
N TYR A 193 3.17 8.55 -7.77
CA TYR A 193 3.61 8.59 -9.16
C TYR A 193 3.24 7.29 -9.85
N PRO A 194 2.61 7.35 -11.01
CA PRO A 194 2.26 6.15 -11.76
C PRO A 194 3.51 5.43 -12.24
N ILE A 195 3.45 4.11 -12.21
CA ILE A 195 4.41 3.23 -12.82
C ILE A 195 3.69 2.59 -14.01
N ASP A 196 4.17 2.84 -15.19
CA ASP A 196 3.61 2.33 -16.45
C ASP A 196 4.77 2.07 -17.42
N LYS A 197 5.53 0.99 -17.13
CA LYS A 197 6.78 0.68 -17.80
C LYS A 197 6.86 -0.81 -18.13
N LEU A 198 7.64 -1.19 -19.15
CA LEU A 198 8.08 -2.57 -19.28
C LEU A 198 8.86 -2.99 -18.01
N ILE A 199 8.72 -4.24 -17.62
CA ILE A 199 9.39 -4.74 -16.41
C ILE A 199 10.91 -4.53 -16.50
N CYS A 200 11.50 -4.76 -17.66
CA CYS A 200 12.93 -4.53 -17.90
C CYS A 200 13.38 -3.07 -17.77
N ASP A 201 12.45 -2.11 -17.84
CA ASP A 201 12.71 -0.68 -17.72
C ASP A 201 12.38 -0.10 -16.34
N THR A 202 11.91 -0.94 -15.41
CA THR A 202 11.66 -0.50 -14.02
C THR A 202 12.96 -0.24 -13.29
N ASP A 203 12.99 0.84 -12.52
CA ASP A 203 14.11 1.16 -11.63
C ASP A 203 13.77 0.79 -10.17
N SER A 204 14.78 0.91 -9.30
CA SER A 204 14.59 0.55 -7.88
C SER A 204 13.53 1.40 -7.18
N ASP A 205 13.31 2.65 -7.60
CA ASP A 205 12.32 3.53 -6.99
C ASP A 205 10.91 3.18 -7.45
N ASP A 206 10.75 2.63 -8.65
CA ASP A 206 9.45 2.17 -9.14
C ASP A 206 8.89 1.01 -8.31
N LEU A 207 9.75 0.23 -7.66
CA LEU A 207 9.39 -0.99 -6.95
C LEU A 207 9.36 -0.83 -5.41
N VAL A 208 9.58 0.40 -4.92
CA VAL A 208 9.55 0.72 -3.49
C VAL A 208 8.18 1.21 -3.08
N LEU A 209 7.74 0.80 -1.91
CA LEU A 209 6.46 1.22 -1.33
C LEU A 209 5.27 0.96 -2.25
N LEU A 210 5.28 -0.17 -2.93
CA LEU A 210 4.09 -0.64 -3.62
C LEU A 210 3.05 -1.07 -2.59
N GLY A 211 1.84 -0.68 -2.80
CA GLY A 211 0.75 -0.98 -1.90
C GLY A 211 -0.22 0.17 -1.83
N HIS A 212 -1.35 -0.07 -1.19
CA HIS A 212 -2.48 0.80 -1.36
C HIS A 212 -3.45 0.75 -0.20
N ASP A 213 -4.32 1.79 -0.07
CA ASP A 213 -5.44 1.82 0.86
C ASP A 213 -6.47 0.70 0.63
N ALA A 214 -6.57 0.16 -0.58
CA ALA A 214 -7.32 -1.06 -0.83
C ALA A 214 -6.47 -2.25 -0.39
N PRO A 215 -6.93 -3.04 0.58
CA PRO A 215 -6.15 -4.16 1.05
C PRO A 215 -5.79 -5.07 -0.12
N GLY A 216 -4.50 -5.22 -0.33
CA GLY A 216 -3.92 -6.24 -1.15
C GLY A 216 -3.52 -5.91 -2.58
N PHE A 217 -4.04 -4.89 -3.25
CA PHE A 217 -3.64 -4.59 -4.63
C PHE A 217 -2.20 -4.06 -4.69
N LEU A 218 -1.33 -4.71 -5.47
CA LEU A 218 0.06 -4.32 -5.68
C LEU A 218 0.29 -3.70 -7.06
N GLY A 219 -0.48 -4.13 -8.05
CA GLY A 219 -0.34 -3.67 -9.41
C GLY A 219 -0.98 -4.61 -10.42
N ALA A 220 -0.77 -4.32 -11.70
CA ALA A 220 -1.20 -5.18 -12.79
C ALA A 220 -0.04 -5.39 -13.76
N LEU A 221 -0.07 -6.52 -14.44
CA LEU A 221 0.82 -6.86 -15.53
C LEU A 221 0.03 -6.88 -16.82
N TYR A 222 0.53 -6.21 -17.84
CA TYR A 222 -0.08 -6.17 -19.17
C TYR A 222 0.88 -6.75 -20.21
N PHE A 223 0.44 -7.76 -20.92
CA PHE A 223 1.18 -8.37 -22.01
C PHE A 223 0.97 -7.53 -23.28
N GLU A 224 2.03 -6.85 -23.74
CA GLU A 224 1.97 -5.98 -24.94
C GLU A 224 1.81 -6.78 -26.23
N MET A 225 2.13 -8.05 -26.19
CA MET A 225 2.02 -8.99 -27.30
C MET A 225 1.14 -10.17 -26.90
N SER A 226 0.42 -10.70 -27.87
CA SER A 226 -0.23 -12.00 -27.74
C SER A 226 0.72 -13.11 -28.18
N PRO A 227 0.61 -14.32 -27.64
CA PRO A 227 1.39 -15.45 -28.14
C PRO A 227 0.99 -15.79 -29.58
N ASP A 228 1.90 -16.46 -30.30
CA ASP A 228 1.71 -16.83 -31.71
C ASP A 228 0.53 -17.79 -31.91
N ASP A 229 0.27 -18.63 -30.94
CA ASP A 229 -0.87 -19.55 -30.93
C ASP A 229 -1.82 -19.21 -29.76
N GLU A 230 -3.14 -19.32 -30.00
CA GLU A 230 -4.15 -19.23 -28.94
C GLU A 230 -4.03 -20.44 -28.02
N LYS A 231 -3.24 -20.33 -26.98
CA LYS A 231 -3.00 -21.38 -25.97
C LYS A 231 -3.31 -20.88 -24.58
N GLU A 232 -3.56 -21.85 -23.70
CA GLU A 232 -3.51 -21.63 -22.27
C GLU A 232 -2.07 -21.78 -21.79
N PHE A 233 -1.59 -20.81 -21.03
CA PHE A 233 -0.27 -20.77 -20.43
C PHE A 233 -0.39 -20.84 -18.91
N VAL A 234 0.56 -21.51 -18.27
CA VAL A 234 0.81 -21.30 -16.85
C VAL A 234 1.83 -20.17 -16.73
N ILE A 235 1.37 -19.02 -16.28
CA ILE A 235 2.22 -17.86 -16.04
C ILE A 235 2.68 -17.89 -14.60
N THR A 236 4.00 -17.77 -14.40
CA THR A 236 4.61 -17.60 -13.08
C THR A 236 5.13 -16.18 -12.96
N VAL A 237 4.74 -15.50 -11.89
CA VAL A 237 5.25 -14.18 -11.54
C VAL A 237 6.01 -14.28 -10.23
N THR A 238 7.21 -13.70 -10.20
CA THR A 238 8.07 -13.67 -9.03
C THR A 238 8.48 -12.24 -8.72
N PHE A 239 8.24 -11.81 -7.49
CA PHE A 239 8.74 -10.57 -6.92
C PHE A 239 9.92 -10.90 -6.01
N ASN A 240 11.09 -10.38 -6.31
CA ASN A 240 12.27 -10.48 -5.47
C ASN A 240 12.35 -9.28 -4.54
N THR A 241 12.66 -9.51 -3.26
CA THR A 241 12.69 -8.47 -2.23
C THR A 241 14.12 -8.11 -1.84
N ASP A 242 14.30 -6.95 -1.27
CA ASP A 242 15.61 -6.46 -0.81
C ASP A 242 16.18 -7.24 0.39
N ASP A 243 15.33 -7.96 1.14
CA ASP A 243 15.76 -8.87 2.21
C ASP A 243 16.12 -10.30 1.69
N GLY A 244 16.12 -10.48 0.37
CA GLY A 244 16.54 -11.70 -0.30
C GLY A 244 15.49 -12.80 -0.39
N LYS A 245 14.21 -12.46 -0.15
CA LYS A 245 13.10 -13.38 -0.39
C LYS A 245 12.62 -13.29 -1.82
N SER A 246 11.96 -14.34 -2.29
CA SER A 246 11.22 -14.37 -3.55
C SER A 246 9.80 -14.80 -3.29
N LEU A 247 8.85 -13.99 -3.72
CA LEU A 247 7.42 -14.24 -3.60
C LEU A 247 6.89 -14.59 -4.98
N SER A 248 6.45 -15.83 -5.14
CA SER A 248 6.01 -16.34 -6.45
C SER A 248 4.56 -16.80 -6.40
N ALA A 249 3.84 -16.55 -7.47
CA ALA A 249 2.52 -17.10 -7.71
C ALA A 249 2.39 -17.56 -9.17
N THR A 250 1.45 -18.46 -9.39
CA THR A 250 1.15 -19.00 -10.72
C THR A 250 -0.34 -18.93 -11.01
N THR A 251 -0.67 -18.68 -12.26
CA THR A 251 -2.07 -18.73 -12.73
C THR A 251 -2.14 -19.26 -14.15
N MET A 252 -3.29 -19.80 -14.52
CA MET A 252 -3.59 -20.09 -15.92
C MET A 252 -4.06 -18.81 -16.59
N MET A 253 -3.49 -18.52 -17.74
CA MET A 253 -3.83 -17.37 -18.57
C MET A 253 -4.19 -17.84 -19.98
N LYS A 254 -5.26 -17.27 -20.51
CA LYS A 254 -5.75 -17.55 -21.87
C LYS A 254 -5.84 -16.25 -22.64
N PHE A 255 -5.09 -16.19 -23.75
CA PHE A 255 -5.06 -15.05 -24.66
C PHE A 255 -6.12 -15.14 -25.74
#